data_62e8f79eeb00977b4d573e19101a4a73
#
_entry.id   62e8f79eeb00977b4d573e19101a4a73
#
_cell.length_a   1.000
_cell.length_b   1.000
_cell.length_c   1.000
_cell.angle_alpha   90.00
_cell.angle_beta   90.00
_cell.angle_gamma   90.00
#
_symmetry.space_group_name_H-M   'P 1'
#
loop_
_entity.id
_entity.type
_entity.pdbx_description
1 polymer ?
#
loop_
_entity_poly.entity_id
_entity_poly.type
_entity_poly.pdbx_seq_one_letter_code
_entity_poly.pdbx_strand_id
1 'polypeptide(L)'
;MRRNLLILIGVLVGLIVIALILERPFGGGEKEEVKPLFPGFDPQAVVKVEIKDAGTTTVLKKTKGGWAVETARNYPADEEAVKEMFDEVKGMTTEELISRDPSKHSRFRVNEEGVEVKMFGEGDKLLAHLFVGKTGPDYISTYVRRADSNDVYLIRRTLRPVFAKGKTGWCDKEILSFDEDRAVQIEIVNEGKKVVLKKDGEWKMVEPEEAKVKADEIDRMLRELSKLKADDLEIEKELKECGLEKPSAEVSVKLDDGTVYRIFFGDESDGKRYLRAEGKEQIFM
;
A
#
# COMPACT_ATOMS: atom_id res chain seq x y z
N MET A 1 0.42 75.67 18.30
CA MET A 1 -0.24 74.63 17.51
C MET A 1 0.64 74.07 16.38
N ARG A 2 1.23 74.85 15.49
CA ARG A 2 2.02 74.41 14.36
C ARG A 2 3.25 73.53 14.72
N ARG A 3 3.99 73.83 15.79
CA ARG A 3 5.19 73.12 16.22
C ARG A 3 4.90 71.69 16.67
N ASN A 4 3.81 71.49 17.42
CA ASN A 4 3.41 70.13 17.86
C ASN A 4 2.88 69.26 16.70
N LEU A 5 2.24 69.88 15.71
CA LEU A 5 1.82 69.14 14.48
C LEU A 5 3.00 68.67 13.64
N LEU A 6 4.05 69.45 13.51
CA LEU A 6 5.27 69.07 12.79
C LEU A 6 6.01 67.93 13.49
N ILE A 7 6.04 67.91 14.82
CA ILE A 7 6.63 66.81 15.60
C ILE A 7 5.79 65.53 15.40
N LEU A 8 4.45 65.62 15.42
CA LEU A 8 3.57 64.47 15.23
C LEU A 8 3.73 63.87 13.82
N ILE A 9 3.84 64.70 12.79
CA ILE A 9 4.09 64.27 11.41
C ILE A 9 5.48 63.58 11.31
N GLY A 10 6.51 64.12 11.95
CA GLY A 10 7.85 63.52 11.97
C GLY A 10 7.87 62.14 12.63
N VAL A 11 7.14 61.97 13.76
CA VAL A 11 7.00 60.68 14.44
C VAL A 11 6.22 59.68 13.55
N LEU A 12 5.13 60.10 12.90
CA LEU A 12 4.33 59.26 12.03
C LEU A 12 5.16 58.77 10.82
N VAL A 13 5.91 59.65 10.18
CA VAL A 13 6.82 59.29 9.08
C VAL A 13 7.92 58.32 9.55
N GLY A 14 8.48 58.55 10.74
CA GLY A 14 9.45 57.66 11.35
C GLY A 14 8.87 56.27 11.60
N LEU A 15 7.66 56.14 12.12
CA LEU A 15 6.95 54.88 12.31
C LEU A 15 6.63 54.17 11.00
N ILE A 16 6.24 54.91 9.95
CA ILE A 16 6.01 54.35 8.61
C ILE A 16 7.31 53.80 8.00
N VAL A 17 8.42 54.53 8.15
CA VAL A 17 9.74 54.06 7.67
C VAL A 17 10.18 52.79 8.43
N ILE A 18 9.99 52.77 9.76
CA ILE A 18 10.28 51.57 10.56
C ILE A 18 9.39 50.41 10.15
N ALA A 19 8.09 50.63 9.95
CA ALA A 19 7.17 49.59 9.45
C ALA A 19 7.60 49.06 8.07
N LEU A 20 7.95 49.94 7.13
CA LEU A 20 8.44 49.55 5.82
C LEU A 20 9.80 48.81 5.86
N ILE A 21 10.66 49.10 6.87
CA ILE A 21 11.92 48.34 7.08
C ILE A 21 11.62 46.99 7.71
N LEU A 22 10.64 46.89 8.63
CA LEU A 22 10.23 45.63 9.26
C LEU A 22 9.38 44.75 8.34
N GLU A 23 8.61 45.34 7.43
CA GLU A 23 7.84 44.65 6.39
C GLU A 23 8.70 44.24 5.17
N ARG A 24 9.96 44.74 5.08
CA ARG A 24 10.88 44.10 4.14
C ARG A 24 11.11 42.67 4.63
N PRO A 25 10.65 41.63 3.89
CA PRO A 25 10.98 40.26 4.23
C PRO A 25 12.51 40.20 4.24
N PHE A 26 13.11 40.13 5.44
CA PHE A 26 14.50 39.76 5.61
C PHE A 26 14.61 38.32 5.09
N GLY A 27 15.06 38.22 3.86
CA GLY A 27 15.19 36.94 3.14
C GLY A 27 14.50 37.00 1.80
N GLY A 28 15.01 37.82 0.89
CA GLY A 28 14.97 37.52 -0.53
C GLY A 28 15.90 36.33 -0.77
N GLY A 29 15.61 35.20 -0.13
CA GLY A 29 16.11 33.91 -0.62
C GLY A 29 15.54 33.75 -2.01
N GLU A 30 16.38 33.62 -3.02
CA GLU A 30 15.99 33.12 -4.33
C GLU A 30 15.03 31.97 -4.04
N LYS A 31 13.79 32.02 -4.58
CA LYS A 31 12.90 30.88 -4.54
C LYS A 31 13.68 29.77 -5.22
N GLU A 32 14.24 28.86 -4.43
CA GLU A 32 14.91 27.68 -4.98
C GLU A 32 13.94 27.06 -5.98
N GLU A 33 14.41 26.87 -7.19
CA GLU A 33 13.60 26.27 -8.26
C GLU A 33 13.14 24.89 -7.78
N VAL A 34 11.83 24.67 -7.77
CA VAL A 34 11.24 23.38 -7.39
C VAL A 34 11.68 22.32 -8.39
N LYS A 35 12.43 21.34 -7.92
CA LYS A 35 12.99 20.25 -8.73
C LYS A 35 12.47 18.90 -8.23
N PRO A 36 12.43 17.87 -9.10
CA PRO A 36 12.22 16.51 -8.63
C PRO A 36 13.27 16.13 -7.57
N LEU A 37 12.85 15.48 -6.49
CA LEU A 37 13.76 15.01 -5.44
C LEU A 37 14.73 13.94 -5.99
N PHE A 38 14.27 13.15 -6.96
CA PHE A 38 15.05 12.14 -7.69
C PHE A 38 15.05 12.47 -9.20
N PRO A 39 15.92 13.40 -9.68
CA PRO A 39 15.98 13.74 -11.09
C PRO A 39 16.35 12.52 -11.94
N GLY A 40 15.58 12.26 -13.00
CA GLY A 40 15.83 11.13 -13.90
C GLY A 40 15.44 9.75 -13.35
N PHE A 41 14.71 9.68 -12.23
CA PHE A 41 14.14 8.42 -11.74
C PHE A 41 13.14 7.86 -12.75
N ASP A 42 13.44 6.65 -13.24
CA ASP A 42 12.58 5.90 -14.15
C ASP A 42 12.06 4.64 -13.43
N PRO A 43 10.77 4.57 -13.10
CA PRO A 43 10.15 3.38 -12.51
C PRO A 43 10.38 2.10 -13.32
N GLN A 44 10.46 2.19 -14.65
CA GLN A 44 10.61 1.02 -15.52
C GLN A 44 12.00 0.38 -15.41
N ALA A 45 13.00 1.17 -15.02
CA ALA A 45 14.36 0.68 -14.79
C ALA A 45 14.54 -0.03 -13.45
N VAL A 46 13.54 0.04 -12.54
CA VAL A 46 13.61 -0.62 -11.22
C VAL A 46 13.36 -2.11 -11.39
N VAL A 47 14.25 -2.93 -10.81
CA VAL A 47 14.13 -4.41 -10.79
C VAL A 47 14.11 -4.99 -9.38
N LYS A 48 14.55 -4.22 -8.38
CA LYS A 48 14.55 -4.62 -6.96
C LYS A 48 14.27 -3.42 -6.06
N VAL A 49 13.50 -3.63 -5.02
CA VAL A 49 13.27 -2.65 -3.94
C VAL A 49 13.53 -3.31 -2.60
N GLU A 50 14.27 -2.62 -1.74
CA GLU A 50 14.49 -2.99 -0.35
C GLU A 50 13.85 -1.93 0.54
N ILE A 51 12.97 -2.34 1.45
CA ILE A 51 12.26 -1.48 2.39
C ILE A 51 12.55 -1.97 3.79
N LYS A 52 13.12 -1.10 4.63
CA LYS A 52 13.38 -1.40 6.03
C LYS A 52 12.52 -0.49 6.91
N ASP A 53 11.66 -1.07 7.71
CA ASP A 53 10.81 -0.38 8.69
C ASP A 53 10.79 -1.14 10.01
N ALA A 54 11.03 -0.44 11.13
CA ALA A 54 10.99 -0.98 12.48
C ALA A 54 11.77 -2.31 12.65
N GLY A 55 12.94 -2.44 12.01
CA GLY A 55 13.78 -3.64 12.06
C GLY A 55 13.38 -4.77 11.11
N THR A 56 12.24 -4.66 10.44
CA THR A 56 11.79 -5.61 9.42
C THR A 56 12.29 -5.15 8.04
N THR A 57 12.86 -6.07 7.27
CA THR A 57 13.24 -5.83 5.88
C THR A 57 12.28 -6.56 4.96
N THR A 58 11.73 -5.84 3.99
CA THR A 58 10.94 -6.39 2.89
C THR A 58 11.70 -6.19 1.59
N VAL A 59 11.80 -7.24 0.78
CA VAL A 59 12.44 -7.19 -0.53
C VAL A 59 11.43 -7.54 -1.61
N LEU A 60 11.27 -6.63 -2.56
CA LEU A 60 10.47 -6.82 -3.76
C LEU A 60 11.41 -7.04 -4.94
N LYS A 61 11.11 -8.02 -5.78
CA LYS A 61 11.86 -8.30 -7.01
C LYS A 61 10.96 -8.41 -8.22
N LYS A 62 11.40 -7.83 -9.32
CA LYS A 62 10.74 -7.97 -10.62
C LYS A 62 11.05 -9.35 -11.19
N THR A 63 10.01 -10.07 -11.60
CA THR A 63 10.06 -11.39 -12.21
C THR A 63 9.48 -11.36 -13.63
N LYS A 64 9.46 -12.50 -14.33
CA LYS A 64 8.78 -12.61 -15.62
C LYS A 64 7.26 -12.48 -15.50
N GLY A 65 6.70 -12.79 -14.34
CA GLY A 65 5.25 -12.75 -14.07
C GLY A 65 4.77 -11.47 -13.34
N GLY A 66 5.63 -10.46 -13.18
CA GLY A 66 5.34 -9.25 -12.42
C GLY A 66 6.25 -9.12 -11.19
N TRP A 67 5.84 -8.34 -10.21
CA TRP A 67 6.58 -8.18 -8.96
C TRP A 67 6.29 -9.32 -7.98
N ALA A 68 7.30 -9.73 -7.22
CA ALA A 68 7.17 -10.71 -6.14
C ALA A 68 7.82 -10.19 -4.85
N VAL A 69 7.27 -10.60 -3.71
CA VAL A 69 7.80 -10.30 -2.38
C VAL A 69 8.76 -11.42 -1.97
N GLU A 70 10.07 -11.24 -2.21
CA GLU A 70 11.08 -12.27 -1.94
C GLU A 70 11.07 -12.70 -0.47
N THR A 71 10.92 -11.76 0.44
CA THR A 71 10.89 -12.00 1.90
C THR A 71 9.56 -12.59 2.40
N ALA A 72 8.59 -12.80 1.51
CA ALA A 72 7.34 -13.48 1.77
C ALA A 72 7.16 -14.64 0.78
N ARG A 73 8.09 -15.60 0.76
CA ARG A 73 8.07 -16.83 -0.07
C ARG A 73 7.99 -16.58 -1.58
N ASN A 74 8.42 -15.42 -2.06
CA ASN A 74 8.24 -14.97 -3.45
C ASN A 74 6.76 -14.91 -3.88
N TYR A 75 5.84 -14.70 -2.97
CA TYR A 75 4.43 -14.51 -3.32
C TYR A 75 4.28 -13.30 -4.25
N PRO A 76 3.33 -13.34 -5.20
CA PRO A 76 3.05 -12.21 -6.07
C PRO A 76 2.82 -10.95 -5.25
N ALA A 77 3.39 -9.83 -5.71
CA ALA A 77 3.15 -8.53 -5.09
C ALA A 77 1.86 -7.91 -5.63
N ASP A 78 1.27 -7.04 -4.83
CA ASP A 78 0.21 -6.13 -5.28
C ASP A 78 0.83 -5.10 -6.23
N GLU A 79 0.57 -5.27 -7.52
CA GLU A 79 1.12 -4.43 -8.60
C GLU A 79 0.68 -2.96 -8.47
N GLU A 80 -0.53 -2.72 -7.95
CA GLU A 80 -1.03 -1.36 -7.73
C GLU A 80 -0.28 -0.68 -6.59
N ALA A 81 0.00 -1.41 -5.51
CA ALA A 81 0.79 -0.90 -4.39
C ALA A 81 2.24 -0.60 -4.81
N VAL A 82 2.85 -1.46 -5.64
CA VAL A 82 4.20 -1.23 -6.18
C VAL A 82 4.21 -0.02 -7.10
N LYS A 83 3.21 0.11 -7.97
CA LYS A 83 3.06 1.27 -8.86
C LYS A 83 2.86 2.56 -8.06
N GLU A 84 1.99 2.57 -7.05
CA GLU A 84 1.77 3.72 -6.16
C GLU A 84 3.08 4.18 -5.53
N MET A 85 3.89 3.26 -5.00
CA MET A 85 5.20 3.56 -4.42
C MET A 85 6.12 4.27 -5.43
N PHE A 86 6.17 3.80 -6.66
CA PHE A 86 7.01 4.41 -7.70
C PHE A 86 6.50 5.78 -8.13
N ASP A 87 5.17 5.94 -8.26
CA ASP A 87 4.55 7.21 -8.62
C ASP A 87 4.80 8.25 -7.51
N GLU A 88 4.76 7.83 -6.23
CA GLU A 88 5.11 8.71 -5.11
C GLU A 88 6.59 9.15 -5.17
N VAL A 89 7.54 8.24 -5.38
CA VAL A 89 8.96 8.61 -5.49
C VAL A 89 9.21 9.57 -6.67
N LYS A 90 8.60 9.29 -7.81
CA LYS A 90 8.70 10.15 -9.01
C LYS A 90 8.10 11.53 -8.79
N GLY A 91 7.01 11.61 -8.00
CA GLY A 91 6.28 12.85 -7.73
C GLY A 91 6.86 13.70 -6.60
N MET A 92 7.88 13.22 -5.86
CA MET A 92 8.51 14.01 -4.79
C MET A 92 9.30 15.18 -5.35
N THR A 93 9.18 16.36 -4.70
CA THR A 93 9.84 17.59 -5.10
C THR A 93 10.60 18.25 -3.96
N THR A 94 11.48 19.20 -4.29
CA THR A 94 12.27 19.99 -3.33
C THR A 94 11.53 21.27 -2.88
N GLU A 95 10.17 21.27 -2.93
CA GLU A 95 9.37 22.47 -2.73
C GLU A 95 9.49 23.07 -1.31
N GLU A 96 9.50 22.25 -0.28
CA GLU A 96 9.49 22.71 1.12
C GLU A 96 10.69 22.13 1.89
N LEU A 97 11.81 22.84 1.85
CA LEU A 97 13.02 22.51 2.62
C LEU A 97 12.84 22.90 4.08
N ILE A 98 12.96 21.94 4.99
CA ILE A 98 12.77 22.12 6.44
C ILE A 98 14.10 22.27 7.19
N SER A 99 15.13 21.50 6.80
CA SER A 99 16.42 21.53 7.51
C SER A 99 17.53 21.02 6.62
N ARG A 100 18.74 21.59 6.81
CA ARG A 100 20.02 21.06 6.26
C ARG A 100 20.94 20.53 7.37
N ASP A 101 20.46 20.51 8.60
CA ASP A 101 21.24 20.13 9.77
C ASP A 101 21.11 18.63 10.05
N PRO A 102 22.19 17.81 9.88
CA PRO A 102 22.14 16.37 10.09
C PRO A 102 21.81 15.96 11.53
N SER A 103 22.08 16.84 12.53
CA SER A 103 21.72 16.57 13.92
C SER A 103 20.21 16.49 14.17
N LYS A 104 19.39 16.97 13.21
CA LYS A 104 17.94 16.98 13.28
C LYS A 104 17.28 15.79 12.58
N HIS A 105 18.05 14.89 11.94
CA HIS A 105 17.49 13.73 11.22
C HIS A 105 16.63 12.85 12.14
N SER A 106 17.07 12.53 13.36
CA SER A 106 16.29 11.78 14.34
C SER A 106 15.00 12.50 14.75
N ARG A 107 15.03 13.85 14.87
CA ARG A 107 13.85 14.64 15.19
C ARG A 107 12.72 14.44 14.17
N PHE A 108 13.08 14.29 12.89
CA PHE A 108 12.14 14.08 11.79
C PHE A 108 11.96 12.60 11.43
N ARG A 109 12.72 11.69 12.10
CA ARG A 109 12.80 10.26 11.80
C ARG A 109 13.18 9.97 10.34
N VAL A 110 14.05 10.80 9.77
CA VAL A 110 14.59 10.61 8.40
C VAL A 110 15.98 9.96 8.43
N ASN A 111 16.10 8.97 9.30
CA ASN A 111 17.26 8.14 9.56
C ASN A 111 16.77 6.68 9.77
N GLU A 112 17.54 5.84 10.45
CA GLU A 112 17.21 4.43 10.73
C GLU A 112 15.93 4.22 11.56
N GLU A 113 15.40 5.26 12.20
CA GLU A 113 14.12 5.25 12.93
C GLU A 113 12.90 5.45 12.00
N GLY A 114 13.12 5.85 10.76
CA GLY A 114 12.11 5.99 9.74
C GLY A 114 12.03 4.75 8.84
N VAL A 115 11.35 4.90 7.71
CA VAL A 115 11.33 3.87 6.67
C VAL A 115 12.45 4.14 5.69
N GLU A 116 13.42 3.23 5.61
CA GLU A 116 14.49 3.29 4.61
C GLU A 116 14.04 2.55 3.35
N VAL A 117 14.16 3.19 2.19
CA VAL A 117 13.79 2.62 0.89
C VAL A 117 14.95 2.74 -0.08
N LYS A 118 15.35 1.62 -0.66
CA LYS A 118 16.37 1.52 -1.71
C LYS A 118 15.76 0.91 -2.96
N MET A 119 15.94 1.54 -4.10
CA MET A 119 15.47 1.06 -5.39
C MET A 119 16.65 0.84 -6.32
N PHE A 120 16.69 -0.36 -6.90
CA PHE A 120 17.82 -0.79 -7.72
C PHE A 120 17.35 -1.14 -9.13
N GLY A 121 18.17 -0.76 -10.10
CA GLY A 121 18.10 -1.21 -11.48
C GLY A 121 18.97 -2.44 -11.73
N GLU A 122 19.11 -2.82 -13.00
CA GLU A 122 19.96 -3.93 -13.42
C GLU A 122 21.39 -3.78 -12.90
N GLY A 123 21.99 -4.92 -12.49
CA GLY A 123 23.35 -4.96 -11.95
C GLY A 123 23.48 -4.26 -10.59
N ASP A 124 22.44 -4.22 -9.77
CA ASP A 124 22.40 -3.55 -8.46
C ASP A 124 22.73 -2.05 -8.50
N LYS A 125 22.50 -1.41 -9.65
CA LYS A 125 22.64 0.05 -9.78
C LYS A 125 21.59 0.75 -8.91
N LEU A 126 22.05 1.53 -7.92
CA LEU A 126 21.16 2.32 -7.05
C LEU A 126 20.52 3.46 -7.85
N LEU A 127 19.18 3.47 -7.93
CA LEU A 127 18.37 4.46 -8.65
C LEU A 127 17.74 5.50 -7.70
N ALA A 128 17.32 5.06 -6.51
CA ALA A 128 16.83 5.94 -5.46
C ALA A 128 17.16 5.35 -4.08
N HIS A 129 17.51 6.21 -3.13
CA HIS A 129 17.68 5.86 -1.72
C HIS A 129 17.16 7.00 -0.86
N LEU A 130 16.12 6.73 -0.07
CA LEU A 130 15.45 7.73 0.75
C LEU A 130 15.06 7.19 2.11
N PHE A 131 14.82 8.13 3.01
CA PHE A 131 14.19 7.91 4.31
C PHE A 131 12.85 8.62 4.34
N VAL A 132 11.77 7.87 4.63
CA VAL A 132 10.44 8.37 4.86
C VAL A 132 10.24 8.48 6.38
N GLY A 133 10.15 9.70 6.85
CA GLY A 133 10.12 10.04 8.26
C GLY A 133 8.74 10.02 8.89
N LYS A 134 8.57 10.81 9.95
CA LYS A 134 7.28 10.96 10.63
C LYS A 134 6.33 11.87 9.85
N THR A 135 5.06 11.80 10.21
CA THR A 135 4.03 12.73 9.74
C THR A 135 4.33 14.17 10.14
N GLY A 136 4.04 15.12 9.29
CA GLY A 136 4.18 16.55 9.52
C GLY A 136 3.12 17.09 10.48
N PRO A 137 3.21 18.39 10.84
CA PRO A 137 2.33 19.00 11.83
C PRO A 137 0.88 19.19 11.35
N ASP A 138 0.66 19.12 10.05
CA ASP A 138 -0.66 19.19 9.38
C ASP A 138 -1.38 17.85 9.27
N TYR A 139 -0.74 16.74 9.72
CA TYR A 139 -1.21 15.35 9.67
C TYR A 139 -1.38 14.76 8.27
N ILE A 140 -1.12 15.52 7.22
CA ILE A 140 -1.25 15.06 5.81
C ILE A 140 0.08 15.11 5.06
N SER A 141 1.11 15.72 5.62
CA SER A 141 2.46 15.72 5.04
C SER A 141 3.41 14.75 5.75
N THR A 142 4.52 14.45 5.11
CA THR A 142 5.54 13.52 5.60
C THR A 142 6.93 14.12 5.37
N TYR A 143 7.82 14.01 6.37
CA TYR A 143 9.21 14.38 6.21
C TYR A 143 9.94 13.33 5.38
N VAL A 144 10.74 13.78 4.42
CA VAL A 144 11.53 12.92 3.54
C VAL A 144 12.95 13.47 3.41
N ARG A 145 13.93 12.57 3.29
CA ARG A 145 15.33 12.90 3.02
C ARG A 145 15.91 11.89 2.03
N ARG A 146 16.70 12.37 1.08
CA ARG A 146 17.60 11.50 0.30
C ARG A 146 18.74 11.02 1.17
N ALA A 147 19.17 9.78 1.00
CA ALA A 147 20.24 9.21 1.81
C ALA A 147 21.59 9.91 1.58
N ASP A 148 21.81 10.41 0.36
CA ASP A 148 23.04 11.12 -0.07
C ASP A 148 23.03 12.63 0.24
N SER A 149 22.02 13.14 0.96
CA SER A 149 21.89 14.55 1.33
C SER A 149 21.50 14.72 2.80
N ASN A 150 21.83 15.88 3.38
CA ASN A 150 21.34 16.30 4.69
C ASN A 150 20.00 17.04 4.64
N ASP A 151 19.52 17.36 3.43
CA ASP A 151 18.33 18.15 3.22
C ASP A 151 17.09 17.35 3.56
N VAL A 152 16.30 17.87 4.50
CA VAL A 152 15.00 17.31 4.91
C VAL A 152 13.90 18.14 4.29
N TYR A 153 13.04 17.49 3.54
CA TYR A 153 11.88 18.12 2.87
C TYR A 153 10.58 17.69 3.54
N LEU A 154 9.57 18.55 3.49
CA LEU A 154 8.19 18.21 3.83
C LEU A 154 7.41 18.00 2.53
N ILE A 155 6.99 16.76 2.31
CA ILE A 155 6.17 16.38 1.16
C ILE A 155 4.71 16.40 1.60
N ARG A 156 3.84 17.15 0.91
CA ARG A 156 2.43 17.29 1.25
C ARG A 156 1.61 16.07 0.83
N ARG A 157 2.00 14.91 1.33
CA ARG A 157 1.37 13.60 1.11
C ARG A 157 1.59 12.71 2.32
N THR A 158 0.62 11.85 2.61
CA THR A 158 0.72 10.82 3.65
C THR A 158 1.48 9.61 3.09
N LEU A 159 2.80 9.60 3.24
CA LEU A 159 3.67 8.60 2.59
C LEU A 159 3.87 7.32 3.42
N ARG A 160 3.80 7.37 4.75
CA ARG A 160 4.06 6.18 5.56
C ARG A 160 3.21 4.96 5.19
N PRO A 161 1.89 5.05 4.97
CA PRO A 161 1.09 3.89 4.54
C PRO A 161 1.49 3.34 3.17
N VAL A 162 2.07 4.17 2.30
CA VAL A 162 2.56 3.73 1.00
C VAL A 162 3.81 2.87 1.13
N PHE A 163 4.72 3.19 2.07
CA PHE A 163 6.02 2.52 2.19
C PHE A 163 6.10 1.50 3.34
N ALA A 164 5.38 1.71 4.45
CA ALA A 164 5.46 0.90 5.67
C ALA A 164 4.35 -0.16 5.72
N LYS A 165 4.32 -1.07 4.76
CA LYS A 165 3.28 -2.11 4.63
C LYS A 165 3.66 -3.46 5.31
N GLY A 166 4.91 -3.62 5.76
CA GLY A 166 5.42 -4.91 6.22
C GLY A 166 5.55 -5.93 5.08
N LYS A 167 5.93 -7.17 5.39
CA LYS A 167 6.18 -8.20 4.36
C LYS A 167 4.90 -8.59 3.60
N THR A 168 3.87 -8.98 4.33
CA THR A 168 2.60 -9.48 3.76
C THR A 168 1.71 -8.37 3.19
N GLY A 169 1.89 -7.13 3.66
CA GLY A 169 1.16 -5.97 3.16
C GLY A 169 1.54 -5.56 1.73
N TRP A 170 2.64 -6.11 1.19
CA TRP A 170 3.03 -5.93 -0.20
C TRP A 170 2.56 -7.06 -1.12
N CYS A 171 2.05 -8.17 -0.56
CA CYS A 171 1.58 -9.30 -1.34
C CYS A 171 0.20 -9.04 -1.93
N ASP A 172 -0.04 -9.63 -3.11
CA ASP A 172 -1.39 -9.75 -3.65
C ASP A 172 -2.24 -10.64 -2.73
N LYS A 173 -3.33 -10.08 -2.24
CA LYS A 173 -4.27 -10.73 -1.32
C LYS A 173 -5.56 -11.17 -2.00
N GLU A 174 -5.66 -11.06 -3.32
CA GLU A 174 -6.81 -11.54 -4.06
C GLU A 174 -6.88 -13.06 -4.01
N ILE A 175 -7.98 -13.60 -3.44
CA ILE A 175 -8.23 -15.03 -3.40
C ILE A 175 -8.93 -15.48 -4.67
N LEU A 176 -10.05 -14.82 -5.00
CA LEU A 176 -10.84 -15.05 -6.21
C LEU A 176 -11.20 -13.73 -6.88
N SER A 177 -11.27 -13.78 -8.22
CA SER A 177 -11.78 -12.69 -9.06
C SER A 177 -12.50 -13.31 -10.27
N PHE A 178 -13.81 -13.11 -10.37
CA PHE A 178 -14.62 -13.58 -11.49
C PHE A 178 -15.90 -12.73 -11.65
N ASP A 179 -16.57 -12.89 -12.77
CA ASP A 179 -17.85 -12.26 -13.04
C ASP A 179 -18.97 -13.09 -12.40
N GLU A 180 -19.62 -12.59 -11.35
CA GLU A 180 -20.65 -13.27 -10.59
C GLU A 180 -21.89 -13.64 -11.45
N ASP A 181 -22.21 -12.84 -12.47
CA ASP A 181 -23.37 -13.08 -13.34
C ASP A 181 -23.20 -14.34 -14.21
N ARG A 182 -21.95 -14.77 -14.43
CA ARG A 182 -21.59 -15.96 -15.19
C ARG A 182 -21.59 -17.26 -14.39
N ALA A 183 -21.86 -17.17 -13.07
CA ALA A 183 -21.93 -18.36 -12.22
C ALA A 183 -23.19 -19.19 -12.54
N VAL A 184 -22.99 -20.50 -12.76
CA VAL A 184 -24.06 -21.46 -13.09
C VAL A 184 -24.17 -22.61 -12.07
N GLN A 185 -23.14 -22.83 -11.24
CA GLN A 185 -23.18 -23.84 -10.19
C GLN A 185 -22.30 -23.42 -9.02
N ILE A 186 -22.78 -23.69 -7.81
CA ILE A 186 -22.01 -23.58 -6.58
C ILE A 186 -22.06 -24.94 -5.89
N GLU A 187 -20.89 -25.42 -5.45
CA GLU A 187 -20.79 -26.64 -4.65
C GLU A 187 -20.10 -26.31 -3.34
N ILE A 188 -20.68 -26.74 -2.24
CA ILE A 188 -20.14 -26.55 -0.89
C ILE A 188 -20.02 -27.93 -0.25
N VAL A 189 -18.82 -28.27 0.17
CA VAL A 189 -18.55 -29.46 0.98
C VAL A 189 -18.07 -28.98 2.35
N ASN A 190 -18.72 -29.42 3.42
CA ASN A 190 -18.35 -29.11 4.78
C ASN A 190 -18.52 -30.34 5.66
N GLU A 191 -17.45 -30.81 6.29
CA GLU A 191 -17.44 -32.02 7.14
C GLU A 191 -18.10 -33.23 6.47
N GLY A 192 -17.85 -33.43 5.19
CA GLY A 192 -18.41 -34.52 4.38
C GLY A 192 -19.87 -34.34 3.93
N LYS A 193 -20.55 -33.28 4.34
CA LYS A 193 -21.87 -32.90 3.83
C LYS A 193 -21.70 -32.10 2.56
N LYS A 194 -22.43 -32.44 1.53
CA LYS A 194 -22.39 -31.79 0.21
C LYS A 194 -23.69 -31.05 -0.07
N VAL A 195 -23.57 -29.81 -0.55
CA VAL A 195 -24.66 -29.00 -1.08
C VAL A 195 -24.30 -28.57 -2.49
N VAL A 196 -25.21 -28.75 -3.43
CA VAL A 196 -25.04 -28.28 -4.81
C VAL A 196 -26.21 -27.38 -5.18
N LEU A 197 -25.87 -26.18 -5.61
CA LEU A 197 -26.79 -25.21 -6.15
C LEU A 197 -26.55 -25.07 -7.64
N LYS A 198 -27.61 -25.07 -8.45
CA LYS A 198 -27.54 -24.87 -9.91
C LYS A 198 -28.51 -23.78 -10.36
N LYS A 199 -28.09 -23.03 -11.38
CA LYS A 199 -28.89 -22.01 -12.05
C LYS A 199 -29.48 -22.61 -13.34
N ASP A 200 -30.80 -22.75 -13.38
CA ASP A 200 -31.59 -23.12 -14.55
C ASP A 200 -32.78 -22.15 -14.64
N GLY A 201 -32.48 -20.96 -15.24
CA GLY A 201 -33.35 -19.80 -15.11
C GLY A 201 -33.26 -19.19 -13.71
N GLU A 202 -33.61 -19.94 -12.68
CA GLU A 202 -33.51 -19.57 -11.26
C GLU A 202 -32.55 -20.50 -10.51
N TRP A 203 -31.96 -20.01 -9.40
CA TRP A 203 -31.15 -20.83 -8.51
C TRP A 203 -32.02 -21.85 -7.73
N LYS A 204 -31.57 -23.12 -7.72
CA LYS A 204 -32.17 -24.23 -6.97
C LYS A 204 -31.06 -25.06 -6.30
N MET A 205 -31.38 -25.60 -5.13
CA MET A 205 -30.59 -26.67 -4.54
C MET A 205 -30.93 -27.98 -5.24
N VAL A 206 -29.93 -28.75 -5.66
CA VAL A 206 -30.09 -30.05 -6.32
C VAL A 206 -29.54 -31.21 -5.51
N GLU A 207 -28.66 -30.92 -4.54
CA GLU A 207 -28.15 -31.88 -3.56
C GLU A 207 -28.15 -31.22 -2.16
N PRO A 208 -28.44 -31.95 -1.07
CA PRO A 208 -28.79 -33.39 -1.00
C PRO A 208 -30.22 -33.72 -1.49
N GLU A 209 -31.07 -32.74 -1.62
CA GLU A 209 -32.44 -32.87 -2.14
C GLU A 209 -32.86 -31.60 -2.90
N GLU A 210 -33.79 -31.72 -3.79
CA GLU A 210 -34.25 -30.58 -4.58
C GLU A 210 -35.07 -29.62 -3.71
N ALA A 211 -34.67 -28.36 -3.64
CA ALA A 211 -35.32 -27.33 -2.85
C ALA A 211 -35.15 -25.94 -3.49
N LYS A 212 -36.16 -25.08 -3.21
CA LYS A 212 -36.07 -23.65 -3.54
C LYS A 212 -35.05 -22.97 -2.59
N VAL A 213 -34.25 -22.08 -3.13
CA VAL A 213 -33.32 -21.24 -2.38
C VAL A 213 -33.73 -19.77 -2.49
N LYS A 214 -33.27 -18.96 -1.56
CA LYS A 214 -33.43 -17.50 -1.63
C LYS A 214 -32.39 -16.94 -2.60
N ALA A 215 -32.87 -16.44 -3.74
CA ALA A 215 -31.98 -15.88 -4.77
C ALA A 215 -31.09 -14.78 -4.23
N ASP A 216 -31.64 -13.86 -3.42
CA ASP A 216 -30.90 -12.74 -2.83
C ASP A 216 -29.69 -13.19 -1.99
N GLU A 217 -29.82 -14.32 -1.27
CA GLU A 217 -28.72 -14.88 -0.47
C GLU A 217 -27.62 -15.47 -1.36
N ILE A 218 -28.00 -16.12 -2.47
CA ILE A 218 -27.03 -16.64 -3.45
C ILE A 218 -26.32 -15.50 -4.16
N ASP A 219 -27.05 -14.46 -4.60
CA ASP A 219 -26.46 -13.29 -5.26
C ASP A 219 -25.49 -12.55 -4.32
N ARG A 220 -25.84 -12.44 -3.01
CA ARG A 220 -24.94 -11.87 -2.01
C ARG A 220 -23.66 -12.71 -1.86
N MET A 221 -23.78 -14.03 -1.72
CA MET A 221 -22.65 -14.95 -1.60
C MET A 221 -21.75 -14.89 -2.84
N LEU A 222 -22.30 -14.88 -4.03
CA LEU A 222 -21.53 -14.79 -5.27
C LEU A 222 -20.80 -13.46 -5.38
N ARG A 223 -21.44 -12.35 -4.98
CA ARG A 223 -20.81 -11.02 -4.97
C ARG A 223 -19.63 -10.94 -4.00
N GLU A 224 -19.72 -11.59 -2.85
CA GLU A 224 -18.62 -11.68 -1.89
C GLU A 224 -17.50 -12.59 -2.42
N LEU A 225 -17.84 -13.77 -2.96
CA LEU A 225 -16.88 -14.70 -3.52
C LEU A 225 -16.16 -14.16 -4.76
N SER A 226 -16.86 -13.43 -5.62
CA SER A 226 -16.33 -12.92 -6.89
C SER A 226 -15.21 -11.90 -6.72
N LYS A 227 -15.06 -11.31 -5.54
CA LYS A 227 -14.06 -10.28 -5.20
C LYS A 227 -13.38 -10.59 -3.87
N LEU A 228 -13.25 -11.88 -3.57
CA LEU A 228 -12.74 -12.33 -2.27
C LEU A 228 -11.27 -11.97 -2.11
N LYS A 229 -10.97 -11.22 -1.07
CA LYS A 229 -9.61 -10.86 -0.66
C LYS A 229 -9.34 -11.31 0.76
N ALA A 230 -8.10 -11.67 1.04
CA ALA A 230 -7.64 -12.00 2.38
C ALA A 230 -7.32 -10.73 3.19
N ASP A 231 -7.45 -10.83 4.50
CA ASP A 231 -6.93 -9.80 5.42
C ASP A 231 -5.40 -9.84 5.46
N ASP A 232 -4.85 -11.08 5.49
CA ASP A 232 -3.41 -11.30 5.58
C ASP A 232 -3.00 -12.62 4.91
N LEU A 233 -1.70 -12.91 4.92
CA LEU A 233 -1.09 -14.11 4.38
C LEU A 233 -0.23 -14.80 5.43
N GLU A 234 -0.31 -16.13 5.49
CA GLU A 234 0.59 -16.94 6.28
C GLU A 234 1.88 -17.21 5.48
N ILE A 235 3.03 -16.81 6.02
CA ILE A 235 4.33 -16.95 5.35
C ILE A 235 5.32 -17.82 6.11
N GLU A 236 4.98 -18.24 7.33
CA GLU A 236 5.87 -19.04 8.17
C GLU A 236 5.45 -20.51 8.23
N LYS A 237 4.14 -20.83 8.21
CA LYS A 237 3.59 -22.18 8.31
C LYS A 237 3.42 -22.86 6.97
N GLU A 238 3.47 -24.18 6.98
CA GLU A 238 3.18 -25.01 5.82
C GLU A 238 1.69 -25.40 5.77
N LEU A 239 1.21 -25.90 4.60
CA LEU A 239 -0.19 -26.30 4.38
C LEU A 239 -0.70 -27.28 5.45
N LYS A 240 0.16 -28.20 5.89
CA LYS A 240 -0.17 -29.18 6.94
C LYS A 240 -0.49 -28.53 8.28
N GLU A 241 0.29 -27.52 8.68
CA GLU A 241 0.14 -26.81 9.93
C GLU A 241 -1.08 -25.87 9.95
N CYS A 242 -1.60 -25.57 8.75
CA CYS A 242 -2.80 -24.76 8.53
C CYS A 242 -4.06 -25.61 8.29
N GLY A 243 -3.98 -26.95 8.38
CA GLY A 243 -5.10 -27.86 8.08
C GLY A 243 -5.49 -27.92 6.61
N LEU A 244 -4.65 -27.41 5.69
CA LEU A 244 -4.94 -27.29 4.27
C LEU A 244 -4.53 -28.49 3.41
N GLU A 245 -3.80 -29.47 3.98
CA GLU A 245 -3.60 -30.79 3.33
C GLU A 245 -4.88 -31.62 3.37
N LYS A 246 -5.69 -31.45 4.42
CA LYS A 246 -7.00 -32.10 4.59
C LYS A 246 -8.01 -31.01 4.99
N PRO A 247 -8.49 -30.23 4.05
CA PRO A 247 -9.36 -29.10 4.34
C PRO A 247 -10.68 -29.55 4.99
N SER A 248 -11.18 -28.80 5.96
CA SER A 248 -12.44 -29.05 6.65
C SER A 248 -13.65 -28.74 5.78
N ALA A 249 -13.50 -27.80 4.87
CA ALA A 249 -14.52 -27.41 3.92
C ALA A 249 -13.91 -26.99 2.57
N GLU A 250 -14.75 -27.07 1.53
CA GLU A 250 -14.45 -26.64 0.18
C GLU A 250 -15.64 -25.91 -0.40
N VAL A 251 -15.38 -24.83 -1.14
CA VAL A 251 -16.38 -24.12 -1.94
C VAL A 251 -15.88 -24.05 -3.37
N SER A 252 -16.72 -24.45 -4.33
CA SER A 252 -16.41 -24.25 -5.73
C SER A 252 -17.54 -23.50 -6.45
N VAL A 253 -17.16 -22.63 -7.39
CA VAL A 253 -18.05 -21.89 -8.27
C VAL A 253 -17.69 -22.24 -9.71
N LYS A 254 -18.67 -22.72 -10.46
CA LYS A 254 -18.51 -23.00 -11.90
C LYS A 254 -19.21 -21.93 -12.71
N LEU A 255 -18.51 -21.42 -13.72
CA LEU A 255 -19.02 -20.45 -14.68
C LEU A 255 -19.65 -21.14 -15.91
N ASP A 256 -20.35 -20.37 -16.71
CA ASP A 256 -21.04 -20.79 -17.95
C ASP A 256 -20.08 -21.29 -19.04
N ASP A 257 -18.82 -20.83 -19.05
CA ASP A 257 -17.79 -21.32 -19.96
C ASP A 257 -17.06 -22.59 -19.48
N GLY A 258 -17.50 -23.11 -18.32
CA GLY A 258 -16.90 -24.30 -17.70
C GLY A 258 -15.73 -24.03 -16.76
N THR A 259 -15.26 -22.79 -16.62
CA THR A 259 -14.23 -22.42 -15.64
C THR A 259 -14.71 -22.72 -14.24
N VAL A 260 -13.85 -23.30 -13.40
CA VAL A 260 -14.15 -23.60 -11.99
C VAL A 260 -13.16 -22.90 -11.09
N TYR A 261 -13.68 -22.14 -10.15
CA TYR A 261 -12.92 -21.56 -9.04
C TYR A 261 -13.15 -22.39 -7.78
N ARG A 262 -12.08 -22.68 -7.03
CA ARG A 262 -12.18 -23.55 -5.86
C ARG A 262 -11.37 -22.98 -4.69
N ILE A 263 -11.99 -22.95 -3.50
CA ILE A 263 -11.38 -22.51 -2.25
C ILE A 263 -11.43 -23.65 -1.24
N PHE A 264 -10.34 -23.87 -0.54
CA PHE A 264 -10.19 -24.85 0.52
C PHE A 264 -10.03 -24.12 1.87
N PHE A 265 -10.73 -24.59 2.89
CA PHE A 265 -10.73 -24.04 4.23
C PHE A 265 -10.00 -24.96 5.19
N GLY A 266 -8.94 -24.43 5.80
CA GLY A 266 -8.16 -25.10 6.83
C GLY A 266 -8.64 -24.81 8.24
N ASP A 267 -7.68 -24.85 9.18
CA ASP A 267 -7.92 -24.60 10.60
C ASP A 267 -8.15 -23.11 10.88
N GLU A 268 -8.67 -22.82 12.07
CA GLU A 268 -8.83 -21.47 12.58
C GLU A 268 -7.69 -21.14 13.55
N SER A 269 -7.16 -19.93 13.47
CA SER A 269 -6.15 -19.39 14.37
C SER A 269 -6.42 -17.91 14.64
N ASP A 270 -6.51 -17.53 15.91
CA ASP A 270 -6.72 -16.14 16.36
C ASP A 270 -7.96 -15.46 15.72
N GLY A 271 -9.04 -16.23 15.55
CA GLY A 271 -10.31 -15.75 14.96
C GLY A 271 -10.26 -15.57 13.45
N LYS A 272 -9.18 -16.00 12.77
CA LYS A 272 -9.04 -16.03 11.32
C LYS A 272 -8.94 -17.48 10.85
N ARG A 273 -9.36 -17.75 9.65
CA ARG A 273 -9.32 -19.07 9.04
C ARG A 273 -8.31 -19.11 7.91
N TYR A 274 -7.49 -20.16 7.91
CA TYR A 274 -6.59 -20.41 6.78
C TYR A 274 -7.36 -20.84 5.54
N LEU A 275 -7.00 -20.27 4.39
CA LEU A 275 -7.61 -20.58 3.09
C LEU A 275 -6.53 -20.82 2.04
N ARG A 276 -6.88 -21.62 1.04
CA ARG A 276 -6.12 -21.79 -0.17
C ARG A 276 -7.06 -21.75 -1.38
N ALA A 277 -6.69 -21.05 -2.44
CA ALA A 277 -7.38 -21.12 -3.72
C ALA A 277 -6.66 -22.11 -4.66
N GLU A 278 -7.41 -22.81 -5.49
CA GLU A 278 -6.83 -23.67 -6.52
C GLU A 278 -5.99 -22.84 -7.50
N GLY A 279 -4.79 -23.32 -7.82
CA GLY A 279 -3.86 -22.62 -8.72
C GLY A 279 -3.05 -21.48 -8.09
N LYS A 280 -3.28 -21.18 -6.79
CA LYS A 280 -2.48 -20.20 -6.03
C LYS A 280 -1.63 -20.91 -4.98
N GLU A 281 -0.39 -20.44 -4.79
CA GLU A 281 0.54 -21.00 -3.79
C GLU A 281 0.38 -20.36 -2.41
N GLN A 282 -0.27 -19.20 -2.35
CA GLN A 282 -0.44 -18.44 -1.11
C GLN A 282 -1.34 -19.20 -0.12
N ILE A 283 -0.99 -19.09 1.16
CA ILE A 283 -1.87 -19.43 2.28
C ILE A 283 -2.49 -18.11 2.77
N PHE A 284 -3.78 -17.96 2.56
CA PHE A 284 -4.54 -16.78 2.92
C PHE A 284 -5.12 -16.88 4.34
N MET A 285 -5.31 -15.71 4.99
CA MET A 285 -5.95 -15.61 6.31
C MET A 285 -7.02 -14.50 6.33
#